data_e84697a9d4ad484406aaa65ac76fc152
#
_entry.id   e84697a9d4ad484406aaa65ac76fc152
#
_cell.length_a   1.000
_cell.length_b   1.000
_cell.length_c   1.000
_cell.angle_alpha   90.00
_cell.angle_beta   90.00
_cell.angle_gamma   90.00
#
_symmetry.space_group_name_H-M   'P 1'
#
loop_
_entity.id
_entity.type
_entity.pdbx_description
1 polymer ?
#
loop_
_entity_poly.entity_id
_entity_poly.type
_entity_poly.pdbx_seq_one_letter_code
_entity_poly.pdbx_strand_id
1 'polypeptide(L)'
;MALAVVIFLLVIGSVVFHFASPWWFTDIAADWGSIDFTINITFWVTGIVFILLNLFLAYCVYKFRQKPGHKAVYEPENHKLEVWLSVITTVGVVAMLAPGLFVWASIVTPPDDATEFEAMGQQWQWAFRYPGADGIMGTADTQMVTQTNPFGVNVEDPNGQDDVIVTAPEMHLPLDKPVKALLRSNDTLHNYTVPQFRVKMDLVPGLISYIWFEPNKAGRYDIMCEELCGIGHFAMRGAVVVETQAEYDVWLDAQPTFAETQTVAAANPAAGQAQYAVCASCHGAQGEGNQALNSPKLAGQSPWYIERQLKYFKEGVRGGEGDTNGQAMTAMANMLVDDTAIRNMAAYIATMPDTAATPTVTGDVANGYEIYDRNCAACHLDNGDGTWYTDAPKLAGMNDWYFVTQISNFRAGIRGLHPSDDYGEQMVGMATAMSGLEEIEDVAAYINTLR
;
A
#
# COMPACT_ATOMS: atom_id res chain seq x y z
N MET A 1 42.35 19.51 -27.14
CA MET A 1 42.14 18.17 -27.72
C MET A 1 41.42 17.25 -26.71
N ALA A 2 41.98 17.10 -25.49
CA ALA A 2 41.37 16.19 -24.50
C ALA A 2 39.87 16.47 -24.20
N LEU A 3 39.49 17.73 -23.99
CA LEU A 3 38.09 18.11 -23.72
C LEU A 3 37.14 17.72 -24.87
N ALA A 4 37.51 17.95 -26.13
CA ALA A 4 36.70 17.53 -27.27
C ALA A 4 36.51 16.02 -27.35
N VAL A 5 37.57 15.25 -27.03
CA VAL A 5 37.51 13.78 -26.97
C VAL A 5 36.60 13.33 -25.81
N VAL A 6 36.70 13.97 -24.64
CA VAL A 6 35.83 13.66 -23.49
C VAL A 6 34.35 13.90 -23.84
N ILE A 7 34.00 15.04 -24.45
CA ILE A 7 32.62 15.34 -24.86
C ILE A 7 32.13 14.28 -25.86
N PHE A 8 32.94 13.90 -26.86
CA PHE A 8 32.58 12.88 -27.83
C PHE A 8 32.34 11.52 -27.18
N LEU A 9 33.20 11.11 -26.24
CA LEU A 9 33.05 9.85 -25.51
C LEU A 9 31.83 9.86 -24.58
N LEU A 10 31.51 10.99 -23.96
CA LEU A 10 30.30 11.15 -23.17
C LEU A 10 29.02 10.98 -24.02
N VAL A 11 28.97 11.55 -25.22
CA VAL A 11 27.83 11.36 -26.15
C VAL A 11 27.67 9.88 -26.48
N ILE A 12 28.76 9.20 -26.91
CA ILE A 12 28.70 7.78 -27.22
C ILE A 12 28.29 6.97 -26.00
N GLY A 13 28.90 7.24 -24.83
CA GLY A 13 28.59 6.53 -23.58
C GLY A 13 27.11 6.70 -23.18
N SER A 14 26.54 7.91 -23.31
CA SER A 14 25.14 8.18 -23.02
C SER A 14 24.21 7.43 -23.96
N VAL A 15 24.51 7.39 -25.26
CA VAL A 15 23.70 6.65 -26.25
C VAL A 15 23.78 5.15 -26.01
N VAL A 16 24.99 4.62 -25.76
CA VAL A 16 25.18 3.20 -25.44
C VAL A 16 24.45 2.83 -24.16
N PHE A 17 24.57 3.66 -23.11
CA PHE A 17 23.84 3.45 -21.86
C PHE A 17 22.32 3.43 -22.06
N HIS A 18 21.78 4.37 -22.85
CA HIS A 18 20.36 4.42 -23.14
C HIS A 18 19.84 3.12 -23.78
N PHE A 19 20.56 2.57 -24.76
CA PHE A 19 20.12 1.36 -25.44
C PHE A 19 20.50 0.04 -24.74
N ALA A 20 21.52 0.05 -23.89
CA ALA A 20 21.97 -1.13 -23.14
C ALA A 20 21.31 -1.26 -21.78
N SER A 21 20.72 -0.19 -21.24
CA SER A 21 20.07 -0.20 -19.93
C SER A 21 18.69 -0.85 -19.98
N PRO A 22 18.31 -1.70 -18.99
CA PRO A 22 17.01 -2.38 -18.94
C PRO A 22 15.86 -1.53 -18.38
N TRP A 23 15.99 -0.22 -18.28
CA TRP A 23 15.01 0.71 -17.68
C TRP A 23 13.88 1.14 -18.65
N TRP A 24 13.35 0.22 -19.39
CA TRP A 24 12.25 0.44 -20.33
C TRP A 24 10.89 0.34 -19.63
N PHE A 25 9.86 0.92 -20.24
CA PHE A 25 8.50 0.82 -19.77
C PHE A 25 8.06 -0.62 -19.54
N THR A 26 7.27 -0.84 -18.47
CA THR A 26 6.52 -2.09 -18.31
C THR A 26 5.52 -2.25 -19.47
N ASP A 27 5.12 -3.49 -19.75
CA ASP A 27 4.05 -3.74 -20.72
C ASP A 27 2.79 -2.98 -20.34
N ILE A 28 2.17 -2.31 -21.29
CA ILE A 28 0.94 -1.58 -21.06
C ILE A 28 -0.26 -2.54 -21.01
N ALA A 29 -1.21 -2.26 -20.12
CA ALA A 29 -2.41 -3.04 -19.91
C ALA A 29 -3.69 -2.18 -19.83
N ALA A 30 -3.63 -0.93 -20.30
CA ALA A 30 -4.75 -0.01 -20.42
C ALA A 30 -4.61 0.82 -21.70
N ASP A 31 -5.61 1.63 -22.00
CA ASP A 31 -5.72 2.42 -23.24
C ASP A 31 -4.78 3.64 -23.35
N TRP A 32 -3.93 3.90 -22.37
CA TRP A 32 -3.02 5.04 -22.30
C TRP A 32 -1.72 4.91 -23.11
N GLY A 33 -1.72 4.15 -24.21
CA GLY A 33 -0.57 4.06 -25.13
C GLY A 33 -0.15 5.39 -25.75
N SER A 34 -1.03 6.39 -25.77
CA SER A 34 -0.73 7.77 -26.17
C SER A 34 0.30 8.45 -25.29
N ILE A 35 0.37 8.11 -24.00
CA ILE A 35 1.39 8.59 -23.04
C ILE A 35 2.76 8.08 -23.48
N ASP A 36 2.90 6.76 -23.68
CA ASP A 36 4.16 6.14 -24.11
C ASP A 36 4.63 6.69 -25.45
N PHE A 37 3.70 6.88 -26.41
CA PHE A 37 3.99 7.47 -27.71
C PHE A 37 4.55 8.90 -27.56
N THR A 38 3.92 9.74 -26.74
CA THR A 38 4.35 11.13 -26.51
C THR A 38 5.71 11.19 -25.82
N ILE A 39 5.95 10.33 -24.85
CA ILE A 39 7.25 10.23 -24.16
C ILE A 39 8.32 9.76 -25.16
N ASN A 40 8.05 8.76 -25.98
CA ASN A 40 9.00 8.26 -26.98
C ASN A 40 9.38 9.34 -28.01
N ILE A 41 8.41 10.09 -28.54
CA ILE A 41 8.70 11.24 -29.42
C ILE A 41 9.61 12.24 -28.72
N THR A 42 9.32 12.57 -27.47
CA THR A 42 10.13 13.52 -26.69
C THR A 42 11.56 13.00 -26.53
N PHE A 43 11.77 11.73 -26.21
CA PHE A 43 13.10 11.13 -26.11
C PHE A 43 13.85 11.15 -27.45
N TRP A 44 13.18 10.82 -28.57
CA TRP A 44 13.82 10.86 -29.86
C TRP A 44 14.24 12.27 -30.26
N VAL A 45 13.35 13.25 -30.12
CA VAL A 45 13.64 14.65 -30.50
C VAL A 45 14.74 15.22 -29.61
N THR A 46 14.61 15.10 -28.29
CA THR A 46 15.60 15.63 -27.34
C THR A 46 16.94 14.88 -27.44
N GLY A 47 16.92 13.58 -27.68
CA GLY A 47 18.11 12.76 -27.90
C GLY A 47 18.89 13.17 -29.14
N ILE A 48 18.20 13.41 -30.27
CA ILE A 48 18.84 13.93 -31.50
C ILE A 48 19.44 15.30 -31.25
N VAL A 49 18.69 16.23 -30.62
CA VAL A 49 19.17 17.56 -30.29
C VAL A 49 20.40 17.48 -29.38
N PHE A 50 20.35 16.63 -28.33
CA PHE A 50 21.48 16.39 -27.43
C PHE A 50 22.73 15.95 -28.19
N ILE A 51 22.62 14.96 -29.08
CA ILE A 51 23.73 14.46 -29.88
C ILE A 51 24.29 15.57 -30.77
N LEU A 52 23.44 16.26 -31.54
CA LEU A 52 23.88 17.29 -32.49
C LEU A 52 24.57 18.46 -31.76
N LEU A 53 23.99 18.95 -30.67
CA LEU A 53 24.56 20.08 -29.93
C LEU A 53 25.91 19.71 -29.29
N ASN A 54 26.02 18.55 -28.68
CA ASN A 54 27.27 18.14 -28.04
C ASN A 54 28.38 17.80 -29.06
N LEU A 55 28.04 17.19 -30.20
CA LEU A 55 29.00 16.97 -31.29
C LEU A 55 29.44 18.31 -31.90
N PHE A 56 28.52 19.27 -32.07
CA PHE A 56 28.87 20.63 -32.53
C PHE A 56 29.77 21.33 -31.51
N LEU A 57 29.49 21.23 -30.21
CA LEU A 57 30.35 21.71 -29.15
C LEU A 57 31.77 21.12 -29.22
N ALA A 58 31.85 19.80 -29.34
CA ALA A 58 33.13 19.09 -29.49
C ALA A 58 33.92 19.58 -30.72
N TYR A 59 33.21 19.76 -31.83
CA TYR A 59 33.78 20.33 -33.06
C TYR A 59 34.31 21.76 -32.83
N CYS A 60 33.56 22.64 -32.17
CA CYS A 60 33.97 23.99 -31.85
C CYS A 60 35.22 24.02 -30.93
N VAL A 61 35.23 23.22 -29.89
CA VAL A 61 36.37 23.07 -28.98
C VAL A 61 37.62 22.56 -29.71
N TYR A 62 37.45 21.65 -30.66
CA TYR A 62 38.56 21.17 -31.48
C TYR A 62 39.03 22.21 -32.47
N LYS A 63 38.15 22.82 -33.24
CA LYS A 63 38.45 23.73 -34.36
C LYS A 63 38.98 25.06 -33.88
N PHE A 64 38.35 25.64 -32.87
CA PHE A 64 38.67 27.00 -32.40
C PHE A 64 39.64 27.02 -31.21
N ARG A 65 40.36 25.94 -30.96
CA ARG A 65 41.40 25.91 -29.94
C ARG A 65 42.51 26.91 -30.23
N GLN A 66 43.13 27.41 -29.19
CA GLN A 66 44.30 28.31 -29.32
C GLN A 66 45.41 27.72 -30.15
N LYS A 67 45.92 28.49 -31.12
CA LYS A 67 47.08 28.11 -31.95
C LYS A 67 48.06 29.27 -31.95
N PRO A 68 49.39 29.00 -31.96
CA PRO A 68 50.38 30.06 -32.03
C PRO A 68 50.15 30.98 -33.26
N GLY A 69 50.17 32.32 -33.07
CA GLY A 69 49.98 33.30 -34.12
C GLY A 69 48.56 33.53 -34.59
N HIS A 70 47.58 32.85 -34.03
CA HIS A 70 46.15 33.02 -34.39
C HIS A 70 45.43 33.88 -33.33
N LYS A 71 44.69 34.89 -33.76
CA LYS A 71 43.81 35.72 -32.91
C LYS A 71 42.37 35.46 -33.26
N ALA A 72 41.51 35.39 -32.23
CA ALA A 72 40.07 35.27 -32.41
C ALA A 72 39.50 36.56 -33.01
N VAL A 73 38.50 36.42 -33.87
CA VAL A 73 37.69 37.54 -34.35
C VAL A 73 36.75 37.95 -33.23
N TYR A 74 36.61 39.24 -32.98
CA TYR A 74 35.70 39.77 -32.00
C TYR A 74 34.36 40.09 -32.66
N GLU A 75 33.37 39.20 -32.39
CA GLU A 75 31.96 39.34 -32.80
C GLU A 75 31.10 39.19 -31.57
N PRO A 76 30.79 40.29 -30.82
CA PRO A 76 30.03 40.17 -29.57
C PRO A 76 28.54 39.89 -29.77
N GLU A 77 27.98 40.19 -30.93
CA GLU A 77 26.55 40.07 -31.23
C GLU A 77 26.31 39.54 -32.64
N ASN A 78 25.35 38.59 -32.74
CA ASN A 78 24.88 38.10 -34.03
C ASN A 78 23.35 37.95 -34.03
N HIS A 79 22.65 39.08 -34.17
CA HIS A 79 21.19 39.15 -34.14
C HIS A 79 20.48 38.17 -35.05
N LYS A 80 21.03 37.90 -36.25
CA LYS A 80 20.41 36.93 -37.17
C LYS A 80 20.45 35.52 -36.61
N LEU A 81 21.59 35.12 -36.05
CA LEU A 81 21.75 33.81 -35.45
C LEU A 81 20.84 33.66 -34.20
N GLU A 82 20.80 34.68 -33.35
CA GLU A 82 19.99 34.70 -32.14
C GLU A 82 18.50 34.60 -32.45
N VAL A 83 18.02 35.38 -33.42
CA VAL A 83 16.61 35.32 -33.85
C VAL A 83 16.27 33.95 -34.42
N TRP A 84 17.11 33.37 -35.30
CA TRP A 84 16.86 32.07 -35.87
C TRP A 84 16.89 30.94 -34.83
N LEU A 85 17.84 30.97 -33.90
CA LEU A 85 17.90 30.02 -32.79
C LEU A 85 16.67 30.11 -31.93
N SER A 86 16.23 31.30 -31.55
CA SER A 86 15.03 31.54 -30.77
C SER A 86 13.78 31.03 -31.48
N VAL A 87 13.60 31.35 -32.74
CA VAL A 87 12.43 30.88 -33.53
C VAL A 87 12.41 29.38 -33.68
N ILE A 88 13.54 28.77 -34.05
CA ILE A 88 13.62 27.29 -34.24
C ILE A 88 13.33 26.55 -32.91
N THR A 89 13.92 27.05 -31.81
CA THR A 89 13.70 26.45 -30.49
C THR A 89 12.26 26.61 -30.04
N THR A 90 11.67 27.81 -30.23
CA THR A 90 10.26 28.07 -29.88
C THR A 90 9.32 27.15 -30.68
N VAL A 91 9.50 27.03 -31.98
CA VAL A 91 8.69 26.16 -32.85
C VAL A 91 8.86 24.69 -32.43
N GLY A 92 10.09 24.26 -32.15
CA GLY A 92 10.38 22.90 -31.68
C GLY A 92 9.70 22.58 -30.34
N VAL A 93 9.77 23.50 -29.38
CA VAL A 93 9.11 23.34 -28.07
C VAL A 93 7.58 23.28 -28.21
N VAL A 94 6.99 24.19 -28.99
CA VAL A 94 5.54 24.19 -29.25
C VAL A 94 5.09 22.89 -29.93
N ALA A 95 5.86 22.41 -30.91
CA ALA A 95 5.55 21.18 -31.63
C ALA A 95 5.62 19.93 -30.71
N MET A 96 6.51 19.90 -29.70
CA MET A 96 6.58 18.84 -28.71
C MET A 96 5.50 18.96 -27.63
N LEU A 97 5.14 20.19 -27.25
CA LEU A 97 4.15 20.43 -26.20
C LEU A 97 2.73 20.09 -26.66
N ALA A 98 2.38 20.37 -27.91
CA ALA A 98 1.02 20.20 -28.41
C ALA A 98 0.48 18.77 -28.24
N PRO A 99 1.18 17.67 -28.63
CA PRO A 99 0.71 16.30 -28.38
C PRO A 99 0.48 16.00 -26.90
N GLY A 100 1.37 16.48 -26.02
CA GLY A 100 1.23 16.33 -24.57
C GLY A 100 -0.02 17.00 -24.00
N LEU A 101 -0.40 18.18 -24.52
CA LEU A 101 -1.63 18.86 -24.12
C LEU A 101 -2.90 18.11 -24.55
N PHE A 102 -2.88 17.47 -25.72
CA PHE A 102 -4.00 16.62 -26.16
C PHE A 102 -4.16 15.40 -25.24
N VAL A 103 -3.05 14.71 -24.92
CA VAL A 103 -3.07 13.59 -23.98
C VAL A 103 -3.55 14.04 -22.59
N TRP A 104 -3.06 15.19 -22.09
CA TRP A 104 -3.51 15.74 -20.83
C TRP A 104 -5.01 16.05 -20.83
N ALA A 105 -5.52 16.65 -21.89
CA ALA A 105 -6.96 16.91 -22.01
C ALA A 105 -7.80 15.64 -21.95
N SER A 106 -7.31 14.53 -22.54
CA SER A 106 -7.97 13.22 -22.46
C SER A 106 -7.94 12.68 -21.02
N ILE A 107 -6.82 12.80 -20.30
CA ILE A 107 -6.68 12.30 -18.91
C ILE A 107 -7.68 13.00 -17.96
N VAL A 108 -7.95 14.30 -18.15
CA VAL A 108 -8.85 15.06 -17.26
C VAL A 108 -10.32 15.01 -17.69
N THR A 109 -10.65 14.27 -18.76
CA THR A 109 -12.01 14.17 -19.28
C THR A 109 -12.42 12.70 -19.39
N PRO A 110 -12.94 12.11 -18.28
CA PRO A 110 -13.41 10.72 -18.32
C PRO A 110 -14.61 10.58 -19.28
N PRO A 111 -14.79 9.41 -19.89
CA PRO A 111 -16.01 9.08 -20.64
C PRO A 111 -17.25 9.17 -19.76
N ASP A 112 -18.39 9.56 -20.35
CA ASP A 112 -19.66 9.69 -19.63
C ASP A 112 -20.22 8.34 -19.12
N ASP A 113 -19.80 7.24 -19.72
CA ASP A 113 -20.19 5.86 -19.40
C ASP A 113 -19.15 5.13 -18.51
N ALA A 114 -18.14 5.86 -18.00
CA ALA A 114 -17.17 5.28 -17.09
C ALA A 114 -17.82 4.89 -15.75
N THR A 115 -17.69 3.62 -15.37
CA THR A 115 -18.15 3.14 -14.06
C THR A 115 -17.25 3.71 -12.95
N GLU A 116 -17.85 4.29 -11.94
CA GLU A 116 -17.10 4.83 -10.80
C GLU A 116 -16.82 3.74 -9.75
N PHE A 117 -15.64 3.79 -9.16
CA PHE A 117 -15.31 3.13 -7.91
C PHE A 117 -14.54 4.09 -7.03
N GLU A 118 -14.50 3.84 -5.74
CA GLU A 118 -13.75 4.66 -4.78
C GLU A 118 -12.58 3.87 -4.22
N ALA A 119 -11.38 4.45 -4.24
CA ALA A 119 -10.20 3.91 -3.60
C ALA A 119 -9.77 4.82 -2.46
N MET A 120 -9.56 4.23 -1.29
CA MET A 120 -9.13 4.93 -0.09
C MET A 120 -7.78 4.42 0.36
N GLY A 121 -6.84 5.35 0.56
CA GLY A 121 -5.56 5.10 1.20
C GLY A 121 -5.60 5.52 2.66
N GLN A 122 -5.03 4.70 3.52
CA GLN A 122 -4.70 5.06 4.90
C GLN A 122 -3.43 4.32 5.30
N GLN A 123 -2.77 4.74 6.34
CA GLN A 123 -1.48 4.20 6.79
C GLN A 123 -1.64 2.77 7.34
N TRP A 124 -1.22 1.69 6.65
CA TRP A 124 -0.60 1.64 5.31
C TRP A 124 -1.32 0.58 4.50
N GLN A 125 -2.56 0.84 4.15
CA GLN A 125 -3.47 -0.12 3.51
C GLN A 125 -4.37 0.57 2.49
N TRP A 126 -5.00 -0.24 1.65
CA TRP A 126 -6.00 0.14 0.67
C TRP A 126 -7.36 -0.41 1.04
N ALA A 127 -8.41 0.35 0.77
CA ALA A 127 -9.77 -0.13 0.76
C ALA A 127 -10.47 0.36 -0.50
N PHE A 128 -11.46 -0.38 -0.97
CA PHE A 128 -12.19 -0.07 -2.19
C PHE A 128 -13.69 -0.11 -1.95
N ARG A 129 -14.41 0.75 -2.65
CA ARG A 129 -15.87 0.80 -2.60
C ARG A 129 -16.41 0.83 -4.03
N TYR A 130 -17.39 0.00 -4.28
CA TYR A 130 -18.06 -0.12 -5.57
C TYR A 130 -19.51 0.30 -5.42
N PRO A 131 -20.11 0.92 -6.44
CA PRO A 131 -21.56 1.06 -6.49
C PRO A 131 -22.18 -0.34 -6.57
N GLY A 132 -23.26 -0.52 -5.90
CA GLY A 132 -23.98 -1.79 -5.91
C GLY A 132 -24.76 -2.03 -7.21
N ALA A 133 -25.88 -2.73 -7.10
CA ALA A 133 -26.70 -3.12 -8.25
C ALA A 133 -27.38 -1.92 -8.94
N ASP A 134 -27.56 -0.80 -8.24
CA ASP A 134 -28.15 0.42 -8.80
C ASP A 134 -27.12 1.26 -9.59
N GLY A 135 -25.83 0.97 -9.48
CA GLY A 135 -24.73 1.66 -10.14
C GLY A 135 -24.45 3.07 -9.58
N ILE A 136 -24.97 3.40 -8.39
CA ILE A 136 -24.85 4.72 -7.76
C ILE A 136 -24.25 4.57 -6.36
N MET A 137 -23.07 5.14 -6.14
CA MET A 137 -22.50 5.17 -4.78
C MET A 137 -23.31 6.08 -3.86
N GLY A 138 -23.63 5.59 -2.67
CA GLY A 138 -24.27 6.38 -1.63
C GLY A 138 -23.36 7.52 -1.12
N THR A 139 -23.97 8.53 -0.51
CA THR A 139 -23.28 9.65 0.14
C THR A 139 -22.41 9.16 1.30
N ALA A 140 -21.30 9.85 1.54
CA ALA A 140 -20.35 9.52 2.60
C ALA A 140 -19.98 10.76 3.41
N ASP A 141 -19.82 10.59 4.73
CA ASP A 141 -19.39 11.62 5.67
C ASP A 141 -18.28 11.08 6.57
N THR A 142 -17.21 11.83 6.70
CA THR A 142 -16.05 11.46 7.55
C THR A 142 -16.43 11.27 9.02
N GLN A 143 -17.52 11.91 9.49
CA GLN A 143 -18.04 11.72 10.85
C GLN A 143 -18.69 10.34 11.07
N MET A 144 -19.03 9.63 9.99
CA MET A 144 -19.61 8.29 10.02
C MET A 144 -18.58 7.18 9.87
N VAL A 145 -17.30 7.52 9.80
CA VAL A 145 -16.20 6.54 9.69
C VAL A 145 -16.10 5.74 10.97
N THR A 146 -16.22 4.42 10.83
CA THR A 146 -16.06 3.42 11.90
C THR A 146 -15.28 2.22 11.37
N GLN A 147 -14.95 1.28 12.24
CA GLN A 147 -14.28 0.04 11.84
C GLN A 147 -15.09 -0.76 10.79
N THR A 148 -16.42 -0.77 10.88
CA THR A 148 -17.30 -1.48 9.95
C THR A 148 -17.81 -0.60 8.81
N ASN A 149 -17.45 0.68 8.82
CA ASN A 149 -17.80 1.67 7.79
C ASN A 149 -16.62 2.60 7.50
N PRO A 150 -15.52 2.08 6.92
CA PRO A 150 -14.28 2.86 6.74
C PRO A 150 -14.44 4.02 5.76
N PHE A 151 -15.43 3.98 4.87
CA PHE A 151 -15.73 5.07 3.94
C PHE A 151 -16.68 6.13 4.52
N GLY A 152 -17.31 5.88 5.67
CA GLY A 152 -18.30 6.77 6.24
C GLY A 152 -19.57 6.85 5.42
N VAL A 153 -19.99 5.74 4.80
CA VAL A 153 -21.25 5.68 4.03
C VAL A 153 -22.42 6.05 4.92
N ASN A 154 -23.30 6.92 4.42
CA ASN A 154 -24.49 7.32 5.15
C ASN A 154 -25.49 6.16 5.23
N VAL A 155 -25.73 5.66 6.43
CA VAL A 155 -26.62 4.52 6.69
C VAL A 155 -28.09 4.81 6.33
N GLU A 156 -28.46 6.08 6.20
CA GLU A 156 -29.81 6.50 5.83
C GLU A 156 -29.96 6.73 4.30
N ASP A 157 -28.87 6.70 3.56
CA ASP A 157 -28.90 6.88 2.10
C ASP A 157 -29.29 5.55 1.44
N PRO A 158 -30.43 5.47 0.72
CA PRO A 158 -30.83 4.24 0.07
C PRO A 158 -29.86 3.76 -1.01
N ASN A 159 -29.15 4.67 -1.72
CA ASN A 159 -28.20 4.31 -2.74
C ASN A 159 -26.93 3.69 -2.17
N GLY A 160 -26.61 3.94 -0.89
CA GLY A 160 -25.44 3.36 -0.24
C GLY A 160 -25.68 1.97 0.34
N GLN A 161 -26.92 1.47 0.36
CA GLN A 161 -27.24 0.22 1.03
C GLN A 161 -26.73 -1.01 0.28
N ASP A 162 -26.69 -0.93 -1.04
CA ASP A 162 -26.16 -1.98 -1.93
C ASP A 162 -24.69 -1.78 -2.32
N ASP A 163 -24.05 -0.68 -1.87
CA ASP A 163 -22.61 -0.50 -2.05
C ASP A 163 -21.82 -1.69 -1.50
N VAL A 164 -20.74 -2.03 -2.17
CA VAL A 164 -19.81 -3.09 -1.76
C VAL A 164 -18.53 -2.46 -1.25
N ILE A 165 -18.13 -2.77 -0.02
CA ILE A 165 -16.88 -2.30 0.59
C ILE A 165 -15.92 -3.46 0.73
N VAL A 166 -14.76 -3.34 0.08
CA VAL A 166 -13.66 -4.31 0.14
C VAL A 166 -12.51 -3.69 0.92
N THR A 167 -12.20 -4.26 2.07
CA THR A 167 -11.09 -3.82 2.94
C THR A 167 -9.80 -4.59 2.69
N ALA A 168 -9.83 -5.65 1.87
CA ALA A 168 -8.64 -6.32 1.38
C ALA A 168 -7.90 -5.43 0.39
N PRO A 169 -6.55 -5.48 0.31
CA PRO A 169 -5.77 -4.67 -0.61
C PRO A 169 -5.84 -5.16 -2.06
N GLU A 170 -6.81 -5.99 -2.40
CA GLU A 170 -7.06 -6.50 -3.75
C GLU A 170 -8.43 -6.03 -4.25
N MET A 171 -8.43 -5.42 -5.42
CA MET A 171 -9.63 -4.97 -6.11
C MET A 171 -9.78 -5.64 -7.46
N HIS A 172 -10.99 -5.68 -7.99
CA HIS A 172 -11.30 -6.26 -9.29
C HIS A 172 -11.92 -5.24 -10.23
N LEU A 173 -11.63 -5.34 -11.52
CA LEU A 173 -12.15 -4.47 -12.57
C LEU A 173 -12.51 -5.28 -13.82
N PRO A 174 -13.57 -4.89 -14.52
CA PRO A 174 -13.95 -5.52 -15.77
C PRO A 174 -12.99 -5.11 -16.92
N LEU A 175 -12.66 -6.07 -17.79
CA LEU A 175 -11.89 -5.88 -19.00
C LEU A 175 -12.66 -5.05 -20.04
N ASP A 176 -11.96 -4.19 -20.78
CA ASP A 176 -12.50 -3.37 -21.88
C ASP A 176 -13.70 -2.49 -21.44
N LYS A 177 -13.64 -1.97 -20.23
CA LYS A 177 -14.62 -1.01 -19.69
C LYS A 177 -13.91 0.20 -19.11
N PRO A 178 -14.34 1.42 -19.45
CA PRO A 178 -13.82 2.61 -18.83
C PRO A 178 -14.23 2.67 -17.36
N VAL A 179 -13.26 2.95 -16.50
CA VAL A 179 -13.48 3.11 -15.07
C VAL A 179 -12.92 4.43 -14.58
N LYS A 180 -13.61 5.06 -13.63
CA LYS A 180 -13.20 6.29 -12.97
C LYS A 180 -12.98 6.01 -11.50
N ALA A 181 -11.73 6.06 -11.07
CA ALA A 181 -11.34 5.95 -9.69
C ALA A 181 -11.52 7.29 -8.98
N LEU A 182 -12.37 7.33 -7.95
CA LEU A 182 -12.44 8.42 -6.99
C LEU A 182 -11.46 8.11 -5.87
N LEU A 183 -10.56 9.03 -5.57
CA LEU A 183 -9.41 8.78 -4.70
C LEU A 183 -9.51 9.63 -3.44
N ARG A 184 -9.45 8.96 -2.28
CA ARG A 184 -9.55 9.59 -0.95
C ARG A 184 -8.43 9.13 -0.03
N SER A 185 -8.06 9.98 0.89
CA SER A 185 -7.19 9.65 2.01
C SER A 185 -7.87 9.99 3.33
N ASN A 186 -7.69 9.10 4.32
CA ASN A 186 -8.19 9.31 5.66
C ASN A 186 -7.17 9.98 6.60
N ASP A 187 -5.90 10.04 6.25
CA ASP A 187 -4.83 10.49 7.16
C ASP A 187 -3.79 11.40 6.50
N THR A 188 -2.89 10.88 5.69
CA THR A 188 -1.81 11.62 5.06
C THR A 188 -1.88 11.54 3.54
N LEU A 189 -0.90 12.12 2.85
CA LEU A 189 -0.79 11.96 1.41
C LEU A 189 -0.42 10.52 1.06
N HIS A 190 -1.16 9.95 0.13
CA HIS A 190 -0.86 8.70 -0.56
C HIS A 190 -0.91 8.92 -2.06
N ASN A 191 -0.56 7.90 -2.82
CA ASN A 191 -0.65 7.96 -4.27
C ASN A 191 -1.13 6.60 -4.81
N TYR A 192 -2.16 6.63 -5.65
CA TYR A 192 -2.64 5.45 -6.36
C TYR A 192 -1.90 5.33 -7.67
N THR A 193 -1.02 4.34 -7.78
CA THR A 193 -0.23 4.07 -8.98
C THR A 193 -0.40 2.64 -9.43
N VAL A 194 -0.74 2.47 -10.72
CA VAL A 194 -0.65 1.19 -11.43
C VAL A 194 0.20 1.39 -12.68
N PRO A 195 1.48 1.02 -12.67
CA PRO A 195 2.43 1.34 -13.75
C PRO A 195 2.00 0.80 -15.12
N GLN A 196 1.40 -0.39 -15.14
CA GLN A 196 0.92 -1.02 -16.37
C GLN A 196 -0.27 -0.29 -16.99
N PHE A 197 -1.02 0.49 -16.20
CA PHE A 197 -2.12 1.31 -16.68
C PHE A 197 -1.69 2.74 -17.02
N ARG A 198 -0.43 3.13 -16.72
CA ARG A 198 0.07 4.51 -16.86
C ARG A 198 -0.70 5.52 -16.02
N VAL A 199 -1.29 5.06 -14.92
CA VAL A 199 -2.02 5.93 -13.99
C VAL A 199 -1.21 6.19 -12.73
N LYS A 200 -1.26 7.45 -12.29
CA LYS A 200 -0.69 7.94 -11.05
C LYS A 200 -1.46 9.17 -10.62
N MET A 201 -2.05 9.14 -9.42
CA MET A 201 -2.79 10.26 -8.88
C MET A 201 -2.72 10.27 -7.36
N ASP A 202 -2.53 11.45 -6.78
CA ASP A 202 -2.43 11.62 -5.33
C ASP A 202 -3.80 11.55 -4.65
N LEU A 203 -3.81 10.89 -3.49
CA LEU A 203 -4.89 10.91 -2.53
C LEU A 203 -4.57 11.97 -1.47
N VAL A 204 -5.32 13.07 -1.51
CA VAL A 204 -5.09 14.23 -0.63
C VAL A 204 -6.14 14.26 0.47
N PRO A 205 -5.76 14.28 1.77
CA PRO A 205 -6.72 14.36 2.85
C PRO A 205 -7.68 15.56 2.69
N GLY A 206 -8.97 15.30 2.81
CA GLY A 206 -10.02 16.31 2.67
C GLY A 206 -10.39 16.69 1.22
N LEU A 207 -9.79 16.06 0.22
CA LEU A 207 -10.14 16.21 -1.19
C LEU A 207 -10.50 14.86 -1.80
N ILE A 208 -11.37 14.89 -2.81
CA ILE A 208 -11.60 13.73 -3.69
C ILE A 208 -10.93 14.06 -5.01
N SER A 209 -9.82 13.42 -5.30
CA SER A 209 -9.19 13.45 -6.62
C SER A 209 -9.74 12.31 -7.48
N TYR A 210 -9.48 12.33 -8.77
CA TYR A 210 -9.88 11.24 -9.65
C TYR A 210 -8.88 10.99 -10.76
N ILE A 211 -8.92 9.76 -11.28
CA ILE A 211 -8.25 9.36 -12.51
C ILE A 211 -9.14 8.34 -13.22
N TRP A 212 -9.06 8.25 -14.54
CA TRP A 212 -9.79 7.25 -15.29
C TRP A 212 -8.86 6.47 -16.23
N PHE A 213 -9.27 5.27 -16.58
CA PHE A 213 -8.55 4.38 -17.51
C PHE A 213 -9.48 3.25 -17.97
N GLU A 214 -9.11 2.59 -19.06
CA GLU A 214 -9.80 1.40 -19.57
C GLU A 214 -8.81 0.25 -19.60
N PRO A 215 -8.93 -0.74 -18.67
CA PRO A 215 -8.07 -1.92 -18.68
C PRO A 215 -8.34 -2.76 -19.93
N ASN A 216 -7.32 -3.07 -20.72
CA ASN A 216 -7.46 -3.78 -21.97
C ASN A 216 -6.70 -5.12 -22.04
N LYS A 217 -6.17 -5.57 -20.89
CA LYS A 217 -5.46 -6.84 -20.78
C LYS A 217 -5.78 -7.49 -19.43
N ALA A 218 -6.36 -8.69 -19.49
CA ALA A 218 -6.65 -9.46 -18.28
C ALA A 218 -5.35 -9.84 -17.55
N GLY A 219 -5.40 -9.86 -16.23
CA GLY A 219 -4.26 -10.18 -15.37
C GLY A 219 -4.34 -9.53 -14.01
N ARG A 220 -3.32 -9.77 -13.18
CA ARG A 220 -3.16 -9.17 -11.86
C ARG A 220 -2.00 -8.17 -11.90
N TYR A 221 -2.24 -6.95 -11.45
CA TYR A 221 -1.30 -5.84 -11.50
C TYR A 221 -1.15 -5.23 -10.10
N ASP A 222 0.07 -4.78 -9.79
CA ASP A 222 0.35 -4.17 -8.49
C ASP A 222 -0.20 -2.74 -8.43
N ILE A 223 -0.87 -2.43 -7.31
CA ILE A 223 -1.17 -1.07 -6.86
C ILE A 223 -0.05 -0.67 -5.90
N MET A 224 0.55 0.49 -6.12
CA MET A 224 1.61 1.01 -5.28
C MET A 224 1.25 2.39 -4.74
N CYS A 225 1.68 2.66 -3.51
CA CYS A 225 1.78 4.02 -3.02
C CYS A 225 3.14 4.59 -3.43
N GLU A 226 3.16 5.69 -4.19
CA GLU A 226 4.38 6.36 -4.63
C GLU A 226 4.52 7.78 -4.04
N GLU A 227 3.81 8.05 -2.94
CA GLU A 227 3.97 9.26 -2.14
C GLU A 227 4.35 8.88 -0.71
N LEU A 228 5.43 9.49 -0.17
CA LEU A 228 5.96 9.14 1.15
C LEU A 228 4.90 9.41 2.23
N CYS A 229 4.30 8.34 2.72
CA CYS A 229 3.18 8.37 3.66
C CYS A 229 3.55 7.90 5.08
N GLY A 230 4.82 7.79 5.40
CA GLY A 230 5.32 7.38 6.72
C GLY A 230 6.17 6.13 6.68
N ILE A 231 6.41 5.51 7.83
CA ILE A 231 7.39 4.42 7.96
C ILE A 231 6.98 3.15 7.20
N GLY A 232 5.69 2.85 7.10
CA GLY A 232 5.16 1.69 6.36
C GLY A 232 4.96 1.93 4.87
N HIS A 233 5.43 3.07 4.33
CA HIS A 233 5.27 3.43 2.92
C HIS A 233 5.70 2.31 1.95
N PHE A 234 6.81 1.64 2.23
CA PHE A 234 7.33 0.55 1.39
C PHE A 234 6.43 -0.70 1.37
N ALA A 235 5.60 -0.88 2.38
CA ALA A 235 4.69 -2.00 2.55
C ALA A 235 3.25 -1.70 2.09
N MET A 236 2.94 -0.43 1.73
CA MET A 236 1.62 -0.04 1.25
C MET A 236 1.43 -0.46 -0.20
N ARG A 237 1.11 -1.73 -0.39
CA ARG A 237 0.86 -2.37 -1.68
C ARG A 237 -0.56 -2.90 -1.76
N GLY A 238 -1.05 -3.04 -2.97
CA GLY A 238 -2.32 -3.68 -3.28
C GLY A 238 -2.24 -4.33 -4.66
N ALA A 239 -3.34 -4.89 -5.10
CA ALA A 239 -3.45 -5.48 -6.42
C ALA A 239 -4.76 -5.10 -7.09
N VAL A 240 -4.75 -4.98 -8.40
CA VAL A 240 -5.93 -4.94 -9.24
C VAL A 240 -5.96 -6.16 -10.14
N VAL A 241 -7.05 -6.91 -10.08
CA VAL A 241 -7.35 -8.04 -10.95
C VAL A 241 -8.25 -7.55 -12.08
N VAL A 242 -7.79 -7.67 -13.31
CA VAL A 242 -8.58 -7.38 -14.51
C VAL A 242 -9.07 -8.69 -15.09
N GLU A 243 -10.36 -8.84 -15.23
CA GLU A 243 -11.00 -10.07 -15.62
C GLU A 243 -12.22 -9.82 -16.54
N THR A 244 -12.78 -10.85 -17.11
CA THR A 244 -13.97 -10.70 -17.95
C THR A 244 -15.14 -10.15 -17.14
N GLN A 245 -16.09 -9.47 -17.80
CA GLN A 245 -17.29 -8.95 -17.14
C GLN A 245 -18.01 -10.03 -16.32
N ALA A 246 -18.11 -11.25 -16.84
CA ALA A 246 -18.80 -12.35 -16.15
C ALA A 246 -18.07 -12.82 -14.88
N GLU A 247 -16.73 -12.82 -14.88
CA GLU A 247 -15.93 -13.16 -13.70
C GLU A 247 -16.02 -12.03 -12.67
N TYR A 248 -15.95 -10.78 -13.11
CA TYR A 248 -16.12 -9.61 -12.26
C TYR A 248 -17.50 -9.59 -11.58
N ASP A 249 -18.58 -9.85 -12.33
CA ASP A 249 -19.93 -9.90 -11.77
C ASP A 249 -20.06 -10.99 -10.70
N VAL A 250 -19.49 -12.17 -10.95
CA VAL A 250 -19.47 -13.26 -9.96
C VAL A 250 -18.67 -12.88 -8.70
N TRP A 251 -17.53 -12.20 -8.89
CA TRP A 251 -16.73 -11.74 -7.76
C TRP A 251 -17.46 -10.68 -6.94
N LEU A 252 -18.08 -9.69 -7.62
CA LEU A 252 -18.79 -8.59 -6.95
C LEU A 252 -20.03 -9.11 -6.21
N ASP A 253 -20.81 -9.99 -6.83
CA ASP A 253 -22.01 -10.62 -6.22
C ASP A 253 -21.67 -11.49 -4.99
N ALA A 254 -20.43 -11.98 -4.90
CA ALA A 254 -19.97 -12.74 -3.73
C ALA A 254 -19.57 -11.85 -2.54
N GLN A 255 -19.42 -10.54 -2.74
CA GLN A 255 -19.11 -9.62 -1.65
C GLN A 255 -20.38 -9.22 -0.90
N PRO A 256 -20.30 -9.02 0.43
CA PRO A 256 -21.45 -8.51 1.17
C PRO A 256 -21.74 -7.05 0.81
N THR A 257 -23.00 -6.69 0.67
CA THR A 257 -23.43 -5.29 0.55
C THR A 257 -23.22 -4.55 1.86
N PHE A 258 -23.14 -3.21 1.80
CA PHE A 258 -23.03 -2.39 3.01
C PHE A 258 -24.16 -2.68 4.00
N ALA A 259 -25.42 -2.77 3.54
CA ALA A 259 -26.55 -3.13 4.40
C ALA A 259 -26.35 -4.48 5.09
N GLU A 260 -25.85 -5.49 4.40
CA GLU A 260 -25.56 -6.79 4.98
C GLU A 260 -24.47 -6.71 6.06
N THR A 261 -23.41 -5.91 5.83
CA THR A 261 -22.35 -5.69 6.84
C THR A 261 -22.88 -5.00 8.10
N GLN A 262 -23.88 -4.12 7.98
CA GLN A 262 -24.50 -3.42 9.11
C GLN A 262 -25.53 -4.30 9.87
N THR A 263 -26.05 -5.36 9.25
CA THR A 263 -27.03 -6.27 9.86
C THR A 263 -26.39 -7.43 10.63
N VAL A 264 -25.07 -7.50 10.69
CA VAL A 264 -24.37 -8.52 11.47
C VAL A 264 -24.86 -8.49 12.92
N ALA A 265 -25.46 -9.60 13.35
CA ALA A 265 -26.01 -9.72 14.70
C ALA A 265 -24.97 -9.35 15.76
N ALA A 266 -25.39 -8.54 16.73
CA ALA A 266 -24.54 -8.14 17.85
C ALA A 266 -23.94 -9.40 18.53
N ALA A 267 -22.64 -9.36 18.81
CA ALA A 267 -21.96 -10.47 19.48
C ALA A 267 -22.59 -10.75 20.86
N ASN A 268 -22.72 -12.03 21.20
CA ASN A 268 -23.25 -12.48 22.46
C ASN A 268 -22.13 -13.03 23.37
N PRO A 269 -21.62 -12.27 24.34
CA PRO A 269 -20.56 -12.72 25.24
C PRO A 269 -20.96 -13.96 26.07
N ALA A 270 -22.22 -14.13 26.42
CA ALA A 270 -22.68 -15.30 27.20
C ALA A 270 -22.58 -16.59 26.38
N ALA A 271 -22.83 -16.53 25.07
CA ALA A 271 -22.61 -17.68 24.18
C ALA A 271 -21.11 -17.99 24.02
N GLY A 272 -20.25 -16.97 23.95
CA GLY A 272 -18.79 -17.11 23.96
C GLY A 272 -18.28 -17.75 25.25
N GLN A 273 -18.81 -17.32 26.40
CA GLN A 273 -18.48 -17.89 27.71
C GLN A 273 -18.72 -19.38 27.77
N ALA A 274 -19.87 -19.85 27.24
CA ALA A 274 -20.19 -21.25 27.24
C ALA A 274 -19.20 -22.15 26.49
N GLN A 275 -18.53 -21.57 25.47
CA GLN A 275 -17.54 -22.26 24.62
C GLN A 275 -16.09 -22.08 25.11
N TYR A 276 -15.82 -21.08 25.96
CA TYR A 276 -14.47 -20.71 26.37
C TYR A 276 -13.76 -21.77 27.23
N ALA A 277 -14.49 -22.68 27.86
CA ALA A 277 -13.91 -23.71 28.72
C ALA A 277 -12.79 -24.53 28.05
N VAL A 278 -12.88 -24.74 26.74
CA VAL A 278 -11.84 -25.44 25.96
C VAL A 278 -10.59 -24.56 25.83
N CYS A 279 -10.75 -23.27 25.58
CA CYS A 279 -9.65 -22.31 25.46
C CYS A 279 -8.94 -22.08 26.82
N ALA A 280 -9.73 -22.09 27.92
CA ALA A 280 -9.24 -21.89 29.27
C ALA A 280 -8.16 -22.90 29.69
N SER A 281 -8.21 -24.12 29.15
CA SER A 281 -7.22 -25.17 29.45
C SER A 281 -5.77 -24.78 29.12
N CYS A 282 -5.60 -23.91 28.12
CA CYS A 282 -4.30 -23.41 27.68
C CYS A 282 -4.11 -21.92 28.03
N HIS A 283 -5.13 -21.08 27.77
CA HIS A 283 -5.05 -19.64 27.93
C HIS A 283 -5.40 -19.12 29.34
N GLY A 284 -5.77 -20.03 30.26
CA GLY A 284 -6.20 -19.67 31.62
C GLY A 284 -7.68 -19.29 31.71
N ALA A 285 -8.24 -19.40 32.91
CA ALA A 285 -9.67 -19.17 33.14
C ALA A 285 -10.10 -17.72 32.93
N GLN A 286 -9.17 -16.77 33.09
CA GLN A 286 -9.36 -15.34 32.87
C GLN A 286 -8.59 -14.82 31.65
N GLY A 287 -8.14 -15.72 30.76
CA GLY A 287 -7.36 -15.33 29.59
C GLY A 287 -5.98 -14.78 29.90
N GLU A 288 -5.41 -15.12 31.04
CA GLU A 288 -4.11 -14.62 31.54
C GLU A 288 -2.90 -15.18 30.80
N GLY A 289 -3.08 -16.30 30.07
CA GLY A 289 -2.03 -17.00 29.33
C GLY A 289 -1.23 -17.99 30.19
N ASN A 290 -0.42 -18.81 29.52
CA ASN A 290 0.46 -19.80 30.16
C ASN A 290 1.73 -20.01 29.34
N GLN A 291 2.86 -19.47 29.83
CA GLN A 291 4.14 -19.56 29.13
C GLN A 291 4.63 -20.99 28.93
N ALA A 292 4.39 -21.88 29.93
CA ALA A 292 4.83 -23.27 29.85
C ALA A 292 4.11 -24.05 28.73
N LEU A 293 2.91 -23.60 28.31
CA LEU A 293 2.15 -24.16 27.22
C LEU A 293 2.27 -23.35 25.92
N ASN A 294 3.12 -22.32 25.92
CA ASN A 294 3.23 -21.33 24.83
C ASN A 294 1.87 -20.70 24.44
N SER A 295 0.98 -20.54 25.40
CA SER A 295 -0.37 -20.01 25.20
C SER A 295 -0.43 -18.57 25.69
N PRO A 296 -0.55 -17.56 24.80
CA PRO A 296 -0.49 -16.18 25.19
C PRO A 296 -1.72 -15.71 25.97
N LYS A 297 -1.56 -14.60 26.69
CA LYS A 297 -2.65 -13.84 27.28
C LYS A 297 -3.61 -13.38 26.16
N LEU A 298 -4.91 -13.50 26.42
CA LEU A 298 -5.99 -13.06 25.54
C LEU A 298 -6.72 -11.84 26.13
N ALA A 299 -6.86 -11.80 27.47
CA ALA A 299 -7.53 -10.70 28.17
C ALA A 299 -6.88 -9.36 27.87
N GLY A 300 -7.69 -8.33 27.65
CA GLY A 300 -7.23 -6.99 27.28
C GLY A 300 -6.85 -6.82 25.83
N GLN A 301 -6.83 -7.88 25.01
CA GLN A 301 -6.62 -7.74 23.57
C GLN A 301 -7.90 -7.26 22.88
N SER A 302 -7.72 -6.50 21.80
CA SER A 302 -8.82 -5.96 21.01
C SER A 302 -9.70 -7.07 20.41
N PRO A 303 -11.05 -7.00 20.53
CA PRO A 303 -11.95 -8.03 20.02
C PRO A 303 -11.79 -8.29 18.52
N TRP A 304 -11.65 -7.24 17.71
CA TRP A 304 -11.45 -7.34 16.27
C TRP A 304 -10.18 -8.13 15.91
N TYR A 305 -9.11 -7.97 16.73
CA TYR A 305 -7.87 -8.71 16.52
C TYR A 305 -8.02 -10.19 16.90
N ILE A 306 -8.69 -10.48 18.01
CA ILE A 306 -9.00 -11.87 18.40
C ILE A 306 -9.83 -12.54 17.31
N GLU A 307 -10.89 -11.89 16.82
CA GLU A 307 -11.72 -12.39 15.73
C GLU A 307 -10.88 -12.72 14.48
N ARG A 308 -10.07 -11.78 14.03
CA ARG A 308 -9.19 -11.96 12.86
C ARG A 308 -8.20 -13.12 13.07
N GLN A 309 -7.57 -13.22 14.21
CA GLN A 309 -6.62 -14.29 14.47
C GLN A 309 -7.29 -15.66 14.52
N LEU A 310 -8.48 -15.78 15.08
CA LEU A 310 -9.24 -17.03 15.07
C LEU A 310 -9.64 -17.45 13.64
N LYS A 311 -10.06 -16.50 12.80
CA LYS A 311 -10.32 -16.73 11.37
C LYS A 311 -9.05 -17.20 10.66
N TYR A 312 -7.94 -16.50 10.85
CA TYR A 312 -6.65 -16.85 10.23
C TYR A 312 -6.18 -18.26 10.60
N PHE A 313 -6.34 -18.70 11.84
CA PHE A 313 -6.06 -20.09 12.22
C PHE A 313 -7.04 -21.07 11.57
N LYS A 314 -8.32 -20.75 11.50
CA LYS A 314 -9.34 -21.60 10.89
C LYS A 314 -9.14 -21.78 9.38
N GLU A 315 -8.75 -20.72 8.70
CA GLU A 315 -8.55 -20.67 7.25
C GLU A 315 -7.14 -21.12 6.81
N GLY A 316 -6.25 -21.40 7.77
CA GLY A 316 -4.89 -21.84 7.49
C GLY A 316 -3.93 -20.70 7.10
N VAL A 317 -4.34 -19.44 7.23
CA VAL A 317 -3.48 -18.25 7.05
C VAL A 317 -2.38 -18.24 8.11
N ARG A 318 -2.67 -18.73 9.32
CA ARG A 318 -1.72 -18.99 10.41
C ARG A 318 -1.70 -20.46 10.77
N GLY A 319 -0.62 -20.91 11.43
CA GLY A 319 -0.45 -22.30 11.82
C GLY A 319 0.04 -23.20 10.68
N GLY A 320 0.75 -22.62 9.71
CA GLY A 320 1.42 -23.33 8.63
C GLY A 320 2.66 -24.13 9.06
N GLU A 321 3.43 -24.60 8.10
CA GLU A 321 4.68 -25.32 8.34
C GLU A 321 5.66 -24.47 9.17
N GLY A 322 6.27 -25.05 10.20
CA GLY A 322 7.17 -24.37 11.11
C GLY A 322 6.50 -23.68 12.31
N ASP A 323 5.18 -23.44 12.31
CA ASP A 323 4.42 -22.89 13.44
C ASP A 323 3.70 -23.97 14.25
N THR A 324 4.45 -24.78 14.99
CA THR A 324 3.89 -25.88 15.79
C THR A 324 2.79 -25.43 16.78
N ASN A 325 2.97 -24.27 17.40
CA ASN A 325 1.98 -23.73 18.34
C ASN A 325 0.76 -23.19 17.61
N GLY A 326 0.95 -22.58 16.42
CA GLY A 326 -0.14 -22.16 15.54
C GLY A 326 -0.97 -23.32 15.02
N GLN A 327 -0.34 -24.47 14.70
CA GLN A 327 -1.06 -25.69 14.29
C GLN A 327 -2.00 -26.19 15.41
N ALA A 328 -1.57 -26.11 16.67
CA ALA A 328 -2.46 -26.42 17.80
C ALA A 328 -3.65 -25.46 17.86
N MET A 329 -3.43 -24.17 17.59
CA MET A 329 -4.50 -23.17 17.52
C MET A 329 -5.45 -23.37 16.33
N THR A 330 -4.95 -23.85 15.19
CA THR A 330 -5.78 -24.23 14.03
C THR A 330 -6.81 -25.31 14.44
N ALA A 331 -6.38 -26.32 15.17
CA ALA A 331 -7.29 -27.36 15.68
C ALA A 331 -8.36 -26.77 16.63
N MET A 332 -7.98 -25.82 17.50
CA MET A 332 -8.91 -25.18 18.43
C MET A 332 -9.87 -24.21 17.73
N ALA A 333 -9.39 -23.41 16.79
CA ALA A 333 -10.23 -22.48 16.04
C ALA A 333 -11.29 -23.20 15.19
N ASN A 334 -10.98 -24.36 14.67
CA ASN A 334 -11.94 -25.20 13.92
C ASN A 334 -13.11 -25.73 14.77
N MET A 335 -13.03 -25.68 16.11
CA MET A 335 -14.16 -25.99 16.98
C MET A 335 -15.23 -24.89 17.00
N LEU A 336 -14.91 -23.68 16.59
CA LEU A 336 -15.86 -22.58 16.39
C LEU A 336 -16.54 -22.76 15.04
N VAL A 337 -17.82 -23.10 15.06
CA VAL A 337 -18.55 -23.61 13.87
C VAL A 337 -18.68 -22.58 12.76
N ASP A 338 -18.85 -21.30 13.11
CA ASP A 338 -19.07 -20.20 12.18
C ASP A 338 -18.50 -18.86 12.71
N ASP A 339 -18.59 -17.83 11.92
CA ASP A 339 -18.15 -16.48 12.27
C ASP A 339 -18.91 -15.89 13.47
N THR A 340 -20.15 -16.28 13.67
CA THR A 340 -20.92 -15.85 14.85
C THR A 340 -20.32 -16.42 16.14
N ALA A 341 -19.91 -17.70 16.13
CA ALA A 341 -19.23 -18.31 17.26
C ALA A 341 -17.86 -17.62 17.52
N ILE A 342 -17.13 -17.27 16.47
CA ILE A 342 -15.86 -16.53 16.57
C ILE A 342 -16.09 -15.13 17.19
N ARG A 343 -17.06 -14.36 16.70
CA ARG A 343 -17.42 -13.04 17.26
C ARG A 343 -17.87 -13.14 18.71
N ASN A 344 -18.70 -14.11 19.05
CA ASN A 344 -19.15 -14.35 20.43
C ASN A 344 -17.97 -14.64 21.36
N MET A 345 -17.00 -15.43 20.90
CA MET A 345 -15.78 -15.75 21.63
C MET A 345 -14.93 -14.49 21.86
N ALA A 346 -14.68 -13.69 20.82
CA ALA A 346 -13.93 -12.44 20.94
C ALA A 346 -14.61 -11.46 21.90
N ALA A 347 -15.92 -11.33 21.81
CA ALA A 347 -16.71 -10.47 22.70
C ALA A 347 -16.66 -10.94 24.17
N TYR A 348 -16.67 -12.25 24.42
CA TYR A 348 -16.50 -12.76 25.77
C TYR A 348 -15.09 -12.48 26.31
N ILE A 349 -14.04 -12.73 25.54
CA ILE A 349 -12.67 -12.44 25.93
C ILE A 349 -12.50 -10.95 26.28
N ALA A 350 -13.17 -10.05 25.57
CA ALA A 350 -13.16 -8.61 25.87
C ALA A 350 -13.78 -8.25 27.23
N THR A 351 -14.57 -9.12 27.84
CA THR A 351 -15.12 -8.91 29.21
C THR A 351 -14.16 -9.32 30.31
N MET A 352 -13.04 -9.97 29.98
CA MET A 352 -12.08 -10.46 30.95
C MET A 352 -11.24 -9.32 31.54
N PRO A 353 -10.79 -9.42 32.81
CA PRO A 353 -9.96 -8.39 33.43
C PRO A 353 -8.63 -8.22 32.71
N ASP A 354 -8.32 -6.99 32.27
CA ASP A 354 -7.04 -6.68 31.65
C ASP A 354 -5.97 -6.43 32.73
N THR A 355 -5.47 -7.50 33.32
CA THR A 355 -4.33 -7.47 34.26
C THR A 355 -3.05 -7.63 33.44
N ALA A 356 -2.12 -6.67 33.54
CA ALA A 356 -0.85 -6.73 32.84
C ALA A 356 -0.09 -8.02 33.16
N ALA A 357 0.47 -8.65 32.13
CA ALA A 357 1.28 -9.85 32.27
C ALA A 357 2.57 -9.54 33.06
N THR A 358 3.06 -10.53 33.84
CA THR A 358 4.35 -10.40 34.52
C THR A 358 5.49 -10.43 33.52
N PRO A 359 6.43 -9.46 33.54
CA PRO A 359 7.60 -9.50 32.65
C PRO A 359 8.46 -10.74 32.85
N THR A 360 8.92 -11.28 31.75
CA THR A 360 9.82 -12.45 31.72
C THR A 360 11.08 -12.20 30.89
N VAL A 361 11.06 -11.17 30.02
CA VAL A 361 12.17 -10.77 29.16
C VAL A 361 12.92 -9.61 29.80
N THR A 362 14.24 -9.62 29.71
CA THR A 362 15.14 -8.54 30.15
C THR A 362 15.85 -7.96 28.94
N GLY A 363 16.00 -6.63 28.91
CA GLY A 363 16.66 -5.92 27.81
C GLY A 363 16.98 -4.49 28.20
N ASP A 364 17.63 -3.75 27.31
CA ASP A 364 17.88 -2.32 27.46
C ASP A 364 16.61 -1.52 27.10
N VAL A 365 15.92 -1.03 28.15
CA VAL A 365 14.68 -0.26 27.99
C VAL A 365 14.89 1.03 27.18
N ALA A 366 16.06 1.68 27.31
CA ALA A 366 16.34 2.91 26.57
C ALA A 366 16.52 2.64 25.07
N ASN A 367 17.29 1.61 24.72
CA ASN A 367 17.43 1.17 23.33
C ASN A 367 16.08 0.66 22.79
N GLY A 368 15.32 -0.07 23.60
CA GLY A 368 13.97 -0.54 23.24
C GLY A 368 13.01 0.60 22.94
N TYR A 369 13.06 1.71 23.69
CA TYR A 369 12.30 2.92 23.40
C TYR A 369 12.65 3.51 22.03
N GLU A 370 13.94 3.71 21.74
CA GLU A 370 14.41 4.27 20.46
C GLU A 370 13.96 3.43 19.25
N ILE A 371 13.97 2.11 19.42
CA ILE A 371 13.52 1.19 18.35
C ILE A 371 11.99 1.22 18.25
N TYR A 372 11.27 1.19 19.36
CA TYR A 372 9.82 1.23 19.41
C TYR A 372 9.26 2.51 18.79
N ASP A 373 9.77 3.65 19.21
CA ASP A 373 9.37 4.97 18.69
C ASP A 373 9.56 5.05 17.17
N ARG A 374 10.70 4.59 16.69
CA ARG A 374 11.04 4.64 15.28
C ARG A 374 10.26 3.63 14.43
N ASN A 375 10.03 2.39 14.91
CA ASN A 375 9.56 1.27 14.09
C ASN A 375 8.15 0.76 14.44
N CYS A 376 7.64 1.03 15.62
CA CYS A 376 6.42 0.40 16.14
C CYS A 376 5.30 1.39 16.47
N ALA A 377 5.66 2.55 17.04
CA ALA A 377 4.70 3.52 17.59
C ALA A 377 3.71 4.06 16.56
N ALA A 378 4.14 4.22 15.30
CA ALA A 378 3.28 4.73 14.24
C ALA A 378 2.02 3.86 14.00
N CYS A 379 2.12 2.53 14.24
CA CYS A 379 0.99 1.60 14.12
C CYS A 379 0.39 1.25 15.47
N HIS A 380 1.26 0.90 16.45
CA HIS A 380 0.86 0.39 17.75
C HIS A 380 0.58 1.49 18.77
N LEU A 381 0.71 2.77 18.40
CA LEU A 381 0.62 3.99 19.23
C LEU A 381 1.74 4.07 20.28
N ASP A 382 2.01 5.28 20.77
CA ASP A 382 3.06 5.54 21.77
C ASP A 382 2.82 4.79 23.08
N ASN A 383 1.56 4.54 23.42
CA ASN A 383 1.16 3.84 24.63
C ASN A 383 1.04 2.31 24.45
N GLY A 384 1.25 1.79 23.24
CA GLY A 384 1.16 0.37 22.93
C GLY A 384 -0.26 -0.22 22.93
N ASP A 385 -1.31 0.60 22.92
CA ASP A 385 -2.69 0.11 22.91
C ASP A 385 -3.13 -0.43 21.55
N GLY A 386 -2.39 -0.07 20.48
CA GLY A 386 -2.78 -0.40 19.13
C GLY A 386 -4.08 0.27 18.69
N THR A 387 -4.47 0.06 17.45
CA THR A 387 -5.72 0.62 16.93
C THR A 387 -6.22 -0.19 15.73
N TRP A 388 -7.54 -0.30 15.59
CA TRP A 388 -8.16 -0.88 14.39
C TRP A 388 -7.84 -0.08 13.13
N TYR A 389 -7.57 1.20 13.28
CA TYR A 389 -7.33 2.10 12.16
C TYR A 389 -6.07 1.75 11.37
N THR A 390 -5.01 1.30 12.05
CA THR A 390 -3.78 0.79 11.43
C THR A 390 -3.68 -0.74 11.49
N ASP A 391 -4.78 -1.42 11.86
CA ASP A 391 -4.84 -2.88 12.05
C ASP A 391 -3.78 -3.45 13.00
N ALA A 392 -3.26 -2.60 13.88
CA ALA A 392 -2.21 -2.94 14.83
C ALA A 392 -2.80 -3.34 16.19
N PRO A 393 -2.51 -4.57 16.70
CA PRO A 393 -3.01 -5.04 17.98
C PRO A 393 -2.37 -4.32 19.15
N LYS A 394 -3.02 -4.41 20.32
CA LYS A 394 -2.45 -4.01 21.60
C LYS A 394 -1.21 -4.83 21.92
N LEU A 395 -0.15 -4.15 22.37
CA LEU A 395 1.11 -4.72 22.86
C LEU A 395 1.28 -4.49 24.36
N ALA A 396 0.83 -3.33 24.87
CA ALA A 396 0.94 -2.97 26.28
C ALA A 396 0.23 -3.99 27.20
N GLY A 397 0.92 -4.42 28.24
CA GLY A 397 0.39 -5.37 29.22
C GLY A 397 0.17 -6.81 28.71
N MET A 398 0.56 -7.11 27.46
CA MET A 398 0.55 -8.46 26.90
C MET A 398 1.82 -9.24 27.32
N ASN A 399 1.91 -10.53 26.95
CA ASN A 399 3.10 -11.32 27.28
C ASN A 399 4.31 -10.93 26.42
N ASP A 400 5.39 -10.54 27.06
CA ASP A 400 6.64 -10.15 26.40
C ASP A 400 7.33 -11.33 25.66
N TRP A 401 7.36 -12.53 26.25
CA TRP A 401 7.88 -13.73 25.59
C TRP A 401 7.10 -14.07 24.31
N TYR A 402 5.78 -13.80 24.30
CA TYR A 402 4.97 -14.02 23.11
C TYR A 402 5.27 -12.97 22.03
N PHE A 403 5.48 -11.71 22.41
CA PHE A 403 5.96 -10.67 21.51
C PHE A 403 7.27 -11.10 20.83
N VAL A 404 8.28 -11.50 21.62
CA VAL A 404 9.57 -11.99 21.09
C VAL A 404 9.38 -13.15 20.13
N THR A 405 8.53 -14.09 20.47
CA THR A 405 8.19 -15.25 19.62
C THR A 405 7.58 -14.82 18.30
N GLN A 406 6.60 -13.89 18.33
CA GLN A 406 5.90 -13.48 17.12
C GLN A 406 6.78 -12.63 16.20
N ILE A 407 7.57 -11.71 16.73
CA ILE A 407 8.52 -10.94 15.94
C ILE A 407 9.56 -11.88 15.28
N SER A 408 10.03 -12.89 16.02
CA SER A 408 10.94 -13.90 15.47
C SER A 408 10.29 -14.72 14.36
N ASN A 409 9.00 -15.07 14.49
CA ASN A 409 8.24 -15.79 13.46
C ASN A 409 8.05 -14.92 12.20
N PHE A 410 7.76 -13.63 12.33
CA PHE A 410 7.71 -12.72 11.19
C PHE A 410 9.05 -12.60 10.47
N ARG A 411 10.16 -12.46 11.22
CA ARG A 411 11.52 -12.42 10.64
C ARG A 411 11.88 -13.70 9.90
N ALA A 412 11.46 -14.86 10.42
CA ALA A 412 11.73 -16.16 9.82
C ALA A 412 10.78 -16.52 8.66
N GLY A 413 9.79 -15.66 8.36
CA GLY A 413 8.77 -15.95 7.35
C GLY A 413 7.79 -17.06 7.73
N ILE A 414 7.76 -17.47 9.01
CA ILE A 414 6.81 -18.46 9.55
C ILE A 414 5.41 -17.84 9.65
N ARG A 415 5.35 -16.52 9.79
CA ARG A 415 4.14 -15.71 9.87
C ARG A 415 4.25 -14.51 8.93
N GLY A 416 3.12 -14.09 8.32
CA GLY A 416 3.04 -12.87 7.53
C GLY A 416 3.37 -13.03 6.05
N LEU A 417 3.67 -14.24 5.55
CA LEU A 417 3.93 -14.49 4.13
C LEU A 417 2.78 -15.25 3.42
N HIS A 418 1.69 -15.54 4.12
CA HIS A 418 0.52 -16.11 3.46
C HIS A 418 -0.17 -15.05 2.58
N PRO A 419 -0.59 -15.36 1.34
CA PRO A 419 -1.19 -14.37 0.43
C PRO A 419 -2.43 -13.65 0.97
N SER A 420 -3.10 -14.21 1.98
CA SER A 420 -4.24 -13.61 2.67
C SER A 420 -3.88 -12.97 4.02
N ASP A 421 -2.59 -12.82 4.35
CA ASP A 421 -2.15 -12.13 5.58
C ASP A 421 -1.60 -10.72 5.23
N ASP A 422 -2.47 -9.87 4.71
CA ASP A 422 -2.13 -8.52 4.21
C ASP A 422 -1.41 -7.66 5.25
N TYR A 423 -1.80 -7.81 6.52
CA TYR A 423 -1.21 -7.06 7.63
C TYR A 423 0.06 -7.72 8.19
N GLY A 424 0.19 -9.04 8.00
CA GLY A 424 1.37 -9.78 8.41
C GLY A 424 2.59 -9.44 7.57
N GLU A 425 2.44 -9.15 6.27
CA GLU A 425 3.54 -8.74 5.41
C GLU A 425 4.18 -7.43 5.89
N GLN A 426 3.37 -6.48 6.36
CA GLN A 426 3.88 -5.25 6.97
C GLN A 426 4.75 -5.56 8.20
N MET A 427 4.30 -6.48 9.05
CA MET A 427 5.06 -6.91 10.22
C MET A 427 6.34 -7.67 9.85
N VAL A 428 6.40 -8.41 8.74
CA VAL A 428 7.64 -9.00 8.21
C VAL A 428 8.65 -7.89 7.91
N GLY A 429 8.21 -6.83 7.23
CA GLY A 429 9.05 -5.66 6.94
C GLY A 429 9.61 -5.01 8.21
N MET A 430 8.75 -4.74 9.20
CA MET A 430 9.14 -4.13 10.48
C MET A 430 10.06 -5.05 11.30
N ALA A 431 9.76 -6.35 11.36
CA ALA A 431 10.56 -7.32 12.09
C ALA A 431 11.97 -7.52 11.49
N THR A 432 12.09 -7.46 10.16
CA THR A 432 13.38 -7.56 9.47
C THR A 432 14.24 -6.31 9.61
N ALA A 433 13.66 -5.15 9.92
CA ALA A 433 14.40 -3.92 10.20
C ALA A 433 15.20 -3.98 11.52
N MET A 434 14.85 -4.88 12.45
CA MET A 434 15.61 -5.11 13.68
C MET A 434 16.81 -6.03 13.42
N SER A 435 17.97 -5.74 14.02
CA SER A 435 19.22 -6.43 13.72
C SER A 435 19.28 -7.86 14.27
N GLY A 436 18.57 -8.17 15.35
CA GLY A 436 18.63 -9.50 15.97
C GLY A 436 17.71 -9.66 17.17
N LEU A 437 17.92 -10.78 17.89
CA LEU A 437 17.14 -11.13 19.08
C LEU A 437 17.31 -10.09 20.20
N GLU A 438 18.52 -9.55 20.37
CA GLU A 438 18.82 -8.53 21.39
C GLU A 438 17.93 -7.29 21.25
N GLU A 439 17.81 -6.74 20.06
CA GLU A 439 16.91 -5.59 19.82
C GLU A 439 15.42 -5.94 20.02
N ILE A 440 15.02 -7.16 19.70
CA ILE A 440 13.64 -7.63 19.94
C ILE A 440 13.36 -7.71 21.46
N GLU A 441 14.33 -8.20 22.23
CA GLU A 441 14.25 -8.27 23.70
C GLU A 441 14.27 -6.88 24.33
N ASP A 442 15.05 -5.94 23.81
CA ASP A 442 15.05 -4.53 24.25
C ASP A 442 13.69 -3.88 24.03
N VAL A 443 13.08 -4.08 22.87
CA VAL A 443 11.71 -3.59 22.56
C VAL A 443 10.70 -4.24 23.51
N ALA A 444 10.79 -5.54 23.77
CA ALA A 444 9.93 -6.24 24.71
C ALA A 444 10.05 -5.67 26.13
N ALA A 445 11.29 -5.38 26.57
CA ALA A 445 11.56 -4.76 27.86
C ALA A 445 10.95 -3.34 27.96
N TYR A 446 11.01 -2.54 26.88
CA TYR A 446 10.34 -1.24 26.83
C TYR A 446 8.81 -1.39 26.86
N ILE A 447 8.21 -2.27 26.06
CA ILE A 447 6.76 -2.53 26.05
C ILE A 447 6.26 -2.90 27.46
N ASN A 448 7.06 -3.60 28.25
CA ASN A 448 6.74 -3.91 29.64
C ASN A 448 6.59 -2.65 30.53
N THR A 449 7.07 -1.49 30.10
CA THR A 449 6.86 -0.21 30.83
C THR A 449 5.55 0.47 30.42
N LEU A 450 4.92 0.06 29.31
CA LEU A 450 3.65 0.57 28.78
C LEU A 450 2.48 -0.19 29.43
N ARG A 451 2.08 0.17 30.68
CA ARG A 451 1.05 -0.58 31.44
C ARG A 451 -0.03 0.33 31.99
#